data_9f4db71ca720fad5ba8d11f998595e3f
#
_entry.id   9f4db71ca720fad5ba8d11f998595e3f
#
_cell.length_a   1.000
_cell.length_b   1.000
_cell.length_c   1.000
_cell.angle_alpha   90.00
_cell.angle_beta   90.00
_cell.angle_gamma   90.00
#
_symmetry.space_group_name_H-M   'P 1'
#
loop_
_entity.id
_entity.type
_entity.pdbx_description
1 polymer ?
#
loop_
_entity_poly.entity_id
_entity_poly.type
_entity_poly.pdbx_seq_one_letter_code
_entity_poly.pdbx_strand_id
1 'polypeptide(L)'
;MFTLKQVKANGGLTVDTMGKVVVYRNGYQVSKEDLAIIPVYKVRKSTLLEILNTLNDGECLGMWIDNGKMYIDCSERIGNKRVAIKIGKARNQLSIYNWKTGDCIPCLA
;
A
#
# COMPACT_ATOMS: atom_id res chain seq x y z
N MET A 1 0.94 15.09 6.82
CA MET A 1 2.05 14.48 6.02
C MET A 1 2.74 13.40 6.86
N PHE A 2 2.89 12.22 6.31
CA PHE A 2 3.61 11.14 6.97
C PHE A 2 5.09 11.46 7.15
N THR A 3 5.74 10.77 8.09
CA THR A 3 7.19 10.87 8.28
C THR A 3 7.82 9.49 8.08
N LEU A 4 9.08 9.48 7.68
CA LEU A 4 9.84 8.23 7.54
C LEU A 4 9.94 7.48 8.87
N LYS A 5 10.02 8.22 9.97
CA LYS A 5 10.02 7.66 11.32
C LYS A 5 8.74 6.87 11.61
N GLN A 6 7.58 7.41 11.20
CA GLN A 6 6.29 6.71 11.36
C GLN A 6 6.27 5.41 10.57
N VAL A 7 6.74 5.43 9.31
CA VAL A 7 6.80 4.24 8.47
C VAL A 7 7.62 3.16 9.16
N LYS A 8 8.81 3.52 9.64
CA LYS A 8 9.70 2.58 10.31
C LYS A 8 9.13 2.06 11.61
N ALA A 9 8.52 2.93 12.42
CA ALA A 9 7.94 2.56 13.71
C ALA A 9 6.77 1.58 13.56
N ASN A 10 5.94 1.77 12.54
CA ASN A 10 4.77 0.92 12.29
C ASN A 10 5.08 -0.33 11.45
N GLY A 11 6.23 -0.38 10.81
CA GLY A 11 6.54 -1.43 9.85
C GLY A 11 5.85 -1.26 8.52
N GLY A 12 5.20 -0.12 8.29
CA GLY A 12 4.51 0.22 7.06
C GLY A 12 3.41 1.24 7.27
N LEU A 13 2.98 1.88 6.20
CA LEU A 13 1.86 2.84 6.18
C LEU A 13 1.21 2.84 4.81
N THR A 14 -0.06 3.23 4.78
CA THR A 14 -0.76 3.59 3.54
C THR A 14 -1.09 5.07 3.61
N VAL A 15 -0.74 5.82 2.58
CA VAL A 15 -0.99 7.26 2.51
C VAL A 15 -1.73 7.62 1.22
N ASP A 16 -2.51 8.71 1.27
CA ASP A 16 -3.18 9.24 0.08
C ASP A 16 -2.22 10.08 -0.77
N THR A 17 -2.72 10.65 -1.85
CA THR A 17 -1.90 11.47 -2.77
C THR A 17 -1.35 12.74 -2.14
N MET A 18 -1.91 13.17 -1.02
CA MET A 18 -1.43 14.32 -0.24
C MET A 18 -0.40 13.92 0.82
N GLY A 19 -0.08 12.64 0.92
CA GLY A 19 0.82 12.12 1.94
C GLY A 19 0.21 11.98 3.32
N LYS A 20 -1.12 12.03 3.40
CA LYS A 20 -1.84 11.83 4.66
C LYS A 20 -2.04 10.35 4.92
N VAL A 21 -1.72 9.90 6.12
CA VAL A 21 -1.96 8.52 6.54
C VAL A 21 -3.45 8.22 6.47
N VAL A 22 -3.81 7.13 5.79
CA VAL A 22 -5.19 6.69 5.69
C VAL A 22 -5.37 5.38 6.45
N VAL A 23 -6.50 5.29 7.17
CA VAL A 23 -6.95 4.08 7.86
C VAL A 23 -8.46 4.00 7.63
N TYR A 24 -8.88 3.06 6.82
CA TYR A 24 -10.29 2.87 6.52
C TYR A 24 -10.94 1.91 7.53
N ARG A 25 -12.23 2.11 7.83
CA ARG A 25 -12.98 1.26 8.73
C ARG A 25 -13.39 -0.06 8.11
N ASN A 26 -13.50 -0.08 6.79
CA ASN A 26 -13.93 -1.25 6.03
C ASN A 26 -13.39 -1.17 4.60
N GLY A 27 -13.72 -2.17 3.82
CA GLY A 27 -13.25 -2.27 2.45
C GLY A 27 -11.92 -3.01 2.37
N TYR A 28 -11.38 -3.04 1.16
CA TYR A 28 -10.22 -3.85 0.82
C TYR A 28 -9.22 -3.00 0.08
N GLN A 29 -7.96 -3.09 0.48
CA GLN A 29 -6.89 -2.41 -0.22
C GLN A 29 -6.28 -3.38 -1.23
N VAL A 30 -6.28 -3.00 -2.49
CA VAL A 30 -5.82 -3.83 -3.60
C VAL A 30 -4.67 -3.14 -4.30
N SER A 31 -3.52 -3.80 -4.38
CA SER A 31 -2.37 -3.25 -5.09
C SER A 31 -2.66 -3.20 -6.59
N LYS A 32 -2.26 -2.10 -7.22
CA LYS A 32 -2.33 -1.92 -8.68
C LYS A 32 -0.99 -2.25 -9.32
N GLU A 33 0.09 -1.85 -8.67
CA GLU A 33 1.43 -1.93 -9.23
C GLU A 33 2.47 -1.87 -8.13
N ASP A 34 3.47 -2.72 -8.23
CA ASP A 34 4.67 -2.64 -7.40
C ASP A 34 5.59 -1.59 -8.00
N LEU A 35 5.97 -0.58 -7.21
CA LEU A 35 6.73 0.57 -7.69
C LEU A 35 8.22 0.45 -7.41
N ALA A 36 8.60 -0.07 -6.23
CA ALA A 36 10.00 -0.20 -5.85
C ALA A 36 10.18 -1.14 -4.68
N ILE A 37 11.38 -1.69 -4.56
CA ILE A 37 11.86 -2.41 -3.38
C ILE A 37 13.21 -1.80 -3.05
N ILE A 38 13.34 -1.19 -1.88
CA ILE A 38 14.54 -0.45 -1.48
C ILE A 38 14.99 -0.92 -0.10
N PRO A 39 16.29 -1.20 0.10
CA PRO A 39 16.79 -1.47 1.44
C PRO A 39 16.42 -0.32 2.38
N VAL A 40 15.90 -0.63 3.57
CA VAL A 40 15.37 0.38 4.50
C VAL A 40 16.41 1.48 4.79
N TYR A 41 17.68 1.11 4.97
CA TYR A 41 18.72 2.09 5.27
C TYR A 41 19.01 3.08 4.13
N LYS A 42 18.56 2.77 2.91
CA LYS A 42 18.75 3.64 1.74
C LYS A 42 17.53 4.50 1.43
N VAL A 43 16.41 4.26 2.10
CA VAL A 43 15.17 5.01 1.82
C VAL A 43 15.30 6.43 2.34
N ARG A 44 14.97 7.39 1.47
CA ARG A 44 14.91 8.82 1.81
C ARG A 44 13.49 9.32 1.63
N LYS A 45 13.11 10.31 2.46
CA LYS A 45 11.79 10.94 2.34
C LYS A 45 11.58 11.54 0.94
N SER A 46 12.62 12.16 0.37
CA SER A 46 12.55 12.73 -0.97
C SER A 46 12.18 11.71 -2.04
N THR A 47 12.72 10.50 -1.96
CA THR A 47 12.39 9.41 -2.88
C THR A 47 10.91 9.05 -2.78
N LEU A 48 10.39 8.93 -1.57
CA LEU A 48 8.98 8.62 -1.33
C LEU A 48 8.06 9.73 -1.86
N LEU A 49 8.45 10.99 -1.71
CA LEU A 49 7.68 12.12 -2.23
C LEU A 49 7.67 12.16 -3.75
N GLU A 50 8.79 11.85 -4.40
CA GLU A 50 8.85 11.75 -5.86
C GLU A 50 7.89 10.68 -6.38
N ILE A 51 7.88 9.51 -5.74
CA ILE A 51 6.97 8.43 -6.10
C ILE A 51 5.52 8.85 -5.85
N LEU A 52 5.25 9.49 -4.71
CA LEU A 52 3.92 9.97 -4.35
C LEU A 52 3.36 10.91 -5.42
N ASN A 53 4.20 11.77 -5.99
CA ASN A 53 3.79 12.71 -7.02
C ASN A 53 3.39 12.05 -8.35
N THR A 54 3.69 10.78 -8.53
CA THR A 54 3.30 10.04 -9.74
C THR A 54 1.91 9.42 -9.63
N LEU A 55 1.30 9.41 -8.45
CA LEU A 55 0.00 8.79 -8.22
C LEU A 55 -1.14 9.65 -8.79
N ASN A 56 -2.18 8.96 -9.24
CA ASN A 56 -3.42 9.59 -9.67
C ASN A 56 -4.40 9.72 -8.52
N ASP A 57 -5.40 10.58 -8.68
CA ASP A 57 -6.46 10.75 -7.69
C ASP A 57 -7.12 9.41 -7.37
N GLY A 58 -7.39 9.19 -6.08
CA GLY A 58 -7.99 7.95 -5.59
C GLY A 58 -7.02 6.81 -5.36
N GLU A 59 -5.75 6.97 -5.77
CA GLU A 59 -4.71 6.00 -5.50
C GLU A 59 -4.03 6.28 -4.16
N CYS A 60 -3.43 5.24 -3.58
CA CYS A 60 -2.67 5.33 -2.35
C CYS A 60 -1.26 4.81 -2.57
N LEU A 61 -0.32 5.36 -1.81
CA LEU A 61 1.03 4.83 -1.71
C LEU A 61 1.07 3.86 -0.54
N GLY A 62 1.39 2.61 -0.81
CA GLY A 62 1.64 1.61 0.22
C GLY A 62 3.13 1.51 0.48
N MET A 63 3.51 1.49 1.75
CA MET A 63 4.88 1.28 2.17
C MET A 63 4.86 0.17 3.20
N TRP A 64 5.68 -0.85 2.99
CA TRP A 64 5.68 -2.05 3.81
C TRP A 64 7.12 -2.50 4.05
N ILE A 65 7.49 -2.71 5.31
CA ILE A 65 8.84 -3.14 5.66
C ILE A 65 8.83 -4.61 6.04
N ASP A 66 9.67 -5.38 5.37
CA ASP A 66 9.89 -6.78 5.68
C ASP A 66 11.35 -7.14 5.41
N ASN A 67 11.96 -7.82 6.37
CA ASN A 67 13.32 -8.34 6.24
C ASN A 67 14.34 -7.28 5.78
N GLY A 68 14.25 -6.08 6.35
CA GLY A 68 15.19 -4.98 6.06
C GLY A 68 14.96 -4.27 4.74
N LYS A 69 13.87 -4.56 4.05
CA LYS A 69 13.50 -3.92 2.77
C LYS A 69 12.17 -3.22 2.88
N MET A 70 12.05 -2.09 2.20
CA MET A 70 10.78 -1.40 2.05
C MET A 70 10.19 -1.70 0.69
N TYR A 71 9.01 -2.29 0.69
CA TYR A 71 8.20 -2.55 -0.50
C TYR A 71 7.26 -1.37 -0.68
N ILE A 72 7.27 -0.78 -1.86
CA ILE A 72 6.48 0.42 -2.18
C ILE A 72 5.56 0.07 -3.32
N ASP A 73 4.26 0.26 -3.12
CA ASP A 73 3.26 -0.02 -4.14
C ASP A 73 2.25 1.11 -4.29
N CYS A 74 1.58 1.08 -5.43
CA CYS A 74 0.38 1.87 -5.70
C CYS A 74 -0.81 0.97 -5.48
N SER A 75 -1.78 1.41 -4.70
CA SER A 75 -2.97 0.64 -4.37
C SER A 75 -4.22 1.49 -4.36
N GLU A 76 -5.39 0.84 -4.28
CA GLU A 76 -6.67 1.52 -4.16
C GLU A 76 -7.59 0.75 -3.22
N ARG A 77 -8.54 1.47 -2.63
CA ARG A 77 -9.57 0.87 -1.80
C ARG A 77 -10.76 0.45 -2.66
N ILE A 78 -11.22 -0.77 -2.46
CA ILE A 78 -12.43 -1.31 -3.12
C ILE A 78 -13.37 -1.81 -2.03
N GLY A 79 -14.61 -1.32 -2.04
CA GLY A 79 -15.57 -1.61 -0.96
C GLY A 79 -16.11 -3.04 -0.96
N ASN A 80 -16.29 -3.64 -2.13
CA ASN A 80 -16.92 -4.95 -2.30
C ASN A 80 -15.86 -6.06 -2.34
N LYS A 81 -16.01 -7.06 -1.48
CA LYS A 81 -15.06 -8.19 -1.36
C LYS A 81 -14.89 -8.97 -2.66
N ARG A 82 -16.01 -9.33 -3.31
CA ARG A 82 -15.98 -10.12 -4.54
C ARG A 82 -15.25 -9.37 -5.67
N VAL A 83 -15.56 -8.09 -5.80
CA VAL A 83 -14.91 -7.22 -6.80
C VAL A 83 -13.42 -7.07 -6.50
N ALA A 84 -13.07 -6.86 -5.23
CA ALA A 84 -11.68 -6.71 -4.79
C ALA A 84 -10.86 -7.96 -5.10
N ILE A 85 -11.38 -9.14 -4.80
CA ILE A 85 -10.70 -10.42 -5.10
C ILE A 85 -10.52 -10.59 -6.61
N LYS A 86 -11.57 -10.31 -7.38
CA LYS A 86 -11.53 -10.43 -8.85
C LYS A 86 -10.46 -9.51 -9.44
N ILE A 87 -10.40 -8.27 -8.99
CA ILE A 87 -9.41 -7.30 -9.44
C ILE A 87 -8.01 -7.71 -9.00
N GLY A 88 -7.85 -8.16 -7.77
CA GLY A 88 -6.57 -8.66 -7.27
C GLY A 88 -6.03 -9.81 -8.11
N LYS A 89 -6.90 -10.76 -8.47
CA LYS A 89 -6.54 -11.86 -9.38
C LYS A 89 -6.10 -11.34 -10.75
N ALA A 90 -6.87 -10.43 -11.33
CA ALA A 90 -6.56 -9.86 -12.65
C ALA A 90 -5.21 -9.15 -12.66
N ARG A 91 -4.77 -8.63 -11.51
CA ARG A 91 -3.49 -7.96 -11.33
C ARG A 91 -2.38 -8.88 -10.84
N ASN A 92 -2.62 -10.18 -10.74
CA ASN A 92 -1.69 -11.19 -10.24
C ASN A 92 -1.24 -10.93 -8.80
N GLN A 93 -2.09 -10.34 -7.99
CA GLN A 93 -1.81 -10.13 -6.57
C GLN A 93 -2.08 -11.41 -5.79
N LEU A 94 -1.19 -11.74 -4.86
CA LEU A 94 -1.34 -12.93 -4.02
C LEU A 94 -2.48 -12.77 -3.03
N SER A 95 -2.66 -11.54 -2.51
CA SER A 95 -3.68 -11.24 -1.51
C SER A 95 -4.11 -9.78 -1.59
N ILE A 96 -5.23 -9.50 -0.94
CA ILE A 96 -5.74 -8.16 -0.68
C ILE A 96 -5.84 -7.96 0.82
N TYR A 97 -5.83 -6.71 1.27
CA TYR A 97 -5.90 -6.36 2.68
C TYR A 97 -7.32 -5.99 3.09
N ASN A 98 -7.83 -6.62 4.15
CA ASN A 98 -9.14 -6.31 4.72
C ASN A 98 -8.99 -5.25 5.82
N TRP A 99 -9.46 -4.03 5.58
CA TRP A 99 -9.36 -2.93 6.53
C TRP A 99 -10.12 -3.17 7.84
N LYS A 100 -11.23 -3.91 7.78
CA LYS A 100 -12.05 -4.17 8.96
C LYS A 100 -11.38 -5.10 9.96
N THR A 101 -10.70 -6.13 9.46
CA THR A 101 -10.12 -7.20 10.30
C THR A 101 -8.60 -7.10 10.44
N GLY A 102 -7.94 -6.39 9.53
CA GLY A 102 -6.47 -6.36 9.48
C GLY A 102 -5.85 -7.59 8.84
N ASP A 103 -6.66 -8.47 8.27
CA ASP A 103 -6.17 -9.70 7.65
C ASP A 103 -5.94 -9.56 6.16
N CYS A 104 -5.02 -10.38 5.64
CA CYS A 104 -4.86 -10.54 4.20
C CYS A 104 -5.74 -11.69 3.71
N ILE A 105 -6.42 -11.46 2.59
CA ILE A 105 -7.30 -12.45 1.96
C ILE A 105 -6.64 -12.92 0.67
N PRO A 106 -6.41 -14.23 0.50
CA PRO A 106 -5.82 -14.75 -0.73
C PRO A 106 -6.71 -14.47 -1.95
N CYS A 107 -6.09 -14.02 -3.04
CA CYS A 107 -6.77 -13.81 -4.33
C CYS A 107 -6.62 -15.01 -5.24
N LEU A 108 -5.47 -15.69 -5.14
CA LEU A 108 -5.14 -16.82 -5.98
C LEU A 108 -5.44 -18.11 -5.23
N ALA A 109 -6.35 -18.86 -5.76
CA ALA A 109 -6.71 -20.16 -5.20
C ALA A 109 -5.74 -21.23 -5.68
#